data_47cead85ac4d0e542a2c57f46fa11413
#
_entry.id   47cead85ac4d0e542a2c57f46fa11413
#
_cell.length_a   1.000
_cell.length_b   1.000
_cell.length_c   1.000
_cell.angle_alpha   90.00
_cell.angle_beta   90.00
_cell.angle_gamma   90.00
#
_symmetry.space_group_name_H-M   'P 1'
#
loop_
_entity.id
_entity.type
_entity.pdbx_description
1 polymer ?
#
loop_
_entity_poly.entity_id
_entity_poly.type
_entity_poly.pdbx_seq_one_letter_code
_entity_poly.pdbx_strand_id
1 'polypeptide(L)'
;MLYYLVALFDKVSYAIIKPLQESISNEYKLYENLPMLHITLAVIEDPDMDKLNEVAKNTLKSYKKFEVHLNGLIKFGEPYRSVNLKVDEESGVIKKLSRELYENLLKEGFKLTSNPDTWQLHVSLANPYFAQRVWGEDEFESAYTKLQDYNFDRELLIDEIQFWRPINDENKMVVFSYPLH
;
A
#
# COMPACT_ATOMS: atom_id res chain seq x y z
N MET A 1 -18.22 4.98 2.06
CA MET A 1 -17.20 4.52 1.07
C MET A 1 -15.82 4.68 1.69
N LEU A 2 -14.92 3.72 1.49
CA LEU A 2 -13.55 3.79 2.00
C LEU A 2 -12.63 4.48 1.00
N TYR A 3 -11.74 5.32 1.50
CA TYR A 3 -10.67 5.99 0.75
C TYR A 3 -9.32 5.70 1.39
N TYR A 4 -8.25 5.86 0.62
CA TYR A 4 -6.92 5.40 1.02
C TYR A 4 -5.87 6.50 0.86
N LEU A 5 -5.10 6.77 1.91
CA LEU A 5 -3.83 7.48 1.80
C LEU A 5 -2.74 6.45 1.57
N VAL A 6 -2.00 6.60 0.50
CA VAL A 6 -1.01 5.62 0.05
C VAL A 6 0.34 6.27 -0.22
N ALA A 7 1.41 5.54 0.08
CA ALA A 7 2.78 5.90 -0.28
C ALA A 7 3.18 5.19 -1.57
N LEU A 8 3.76 5.95 -2.51
CA LEU A 8 4.17 5.48 -3.82
C LEU A 8 5.69 5.51 -3.96
N PHE A 9 6.18 4.49 -4.65
CA PHE A 9 7.59 4.34 -4.99
C PHE A 9 7.97 5.20 -6.19
N ASP A 10 9.21 5.68 -6.18
CA ASP A 10 9.79 6.26 -7.38
C ASP A 10 9.89 5.22 -8.52
N LYS A 11 10.14 5.67 -9.74
CA LYS A 11 10.15 4.79 -10.92
C LYS A 11 11.18 3.67 -10.82
N VAL A 12 12.34 3.92 -10.23
CA VAL A 12 13.41 2.93 -10.10
C VAL A 12 13.00 1.86 -9.09
N SER A 13 12.53 2.26 -7.92
CA SER A 13 12.04 1.36 -6.87
C SER A 13 10.84 0.54 -7.32
N TYR A 14 9.89 1.17 -8.03
CA TYR A 14 8.74 0.48 -8.59
C TYR A 14 9.14 -0.64 -9.57
N ALA A 15 10.11 -0.37 -10.43
CA ALA A 15 10.63 -1.35 -11.39
C ALA A 15 11.28 -2.57 -10.72
N ILE A 16 11.74 -2.45 -9.47
CA ILE A 16 12.32 -3.56 -8.70
C ILE A 16 11.23 -4.53 -8.20
N ILE A 17 10.09 -4.01 -7.75
CA ILE A 17 9.01 -4.83 -7.16
C ILE A 17 7.98 -5.32 -8.18
N LYS A 18 7.77 -4.59 -9.26
CA LYS A 18 6.78 -4.94 -10.29
C LYS A 18 6.91 -6.36 -10.85
N PRO A 19 8.11 -6.88 -11.17
CA PRO A 19 8.26 -8.25 -11.67
C PRO A 19 7.73 -9.33 -10.72
N LEU A 20 7.76 -9.12 -9.42
CA LEU A 20 7.19 -10.05 -8.44
C LEU A 20 5.67 -10.13 -8.56
N GLN A 21 5.00 -9.00 -8.69
CA GLN A 21 3.56 -8.95 -8.93
C GLN A 21 3.18 -9.60 -10.27
N GLU A 22 3.91 -9.27 -11.33
CA GLU A 22 3.67 -9.81 -12.67
C GLU A 22 3.82 -11.33 -12.70
N SER A 23 4.82 -11.88 -12.02
CA SER A 23 5.07 -13.33 -11.98
C SER A 23 3.89 -14.10 -11.40
N ILE A 24 3.33 -13.62 -10.28
CA ILE A 24 2.17 -14.25 -9.65
C ILE A 24 0.90 -14.05 -10.51
N SER A 25 0.67 -12.83 -10.98
CA SER A 25 -0.54 -12.54 -11.76
C SER A 25 -0.58 -13.31 -13.06
N ASN A 26 0.55 -13.45 -13.75
CA ASN A 26 0.65 -14.20 -14.99
C ASN A 26 0.45 -15.69 -14.79
N GLU A 27 1.04 -16.25 -13.74
CA GLU A 27 0.92 -17.67 -13.43
C GLU A 27 -0.51 -18.08 -13.05
N TYR A 28 -1.13 -17.31 -12.16
CA TYR A 28 -2.45 -17.63 -11.62
C TYR A 28 -3.60 -16.88 -12.31
N LYS A 29 -3.30 -16.04 -13.28
CA LYS A 29 -4.29 -15.25 -14.06
C LYS A 29 -5.26 -14.49 -13.17
N LEU A 30 -4.71 -13.73 -12.24
CA LEU A 30 -5.50 -13.05 -11.21
C LEU A 30 -6.11 -11.72 -11.70
N TYR A 31 -5.37 -10.95 -12.50
CA TYR A 31 -5.78 -9.60 -12.88
C TYR A 31 -5.80 -9.42 -14.39
N GLU A 32 -6.82 -8.73 -14.88
CA GLU A 32 -6.83 -8.16 -16.22
C GLU A 32 -5.92 -6.93 -16.29
N ASN A 33 -6.08 -6.04 -15.32
CA ASN A 33 -5.24 -4.87 -15.13
C ASN A 33 -4.58 -4.95 -13.76
N LEU A 34 -3.26 -4.97 -13.73
CA LEU A 34 -2.50 -5.01 -12.47
C LEU A 34 -2.79 -3.78 -11.61
N PRO A 35 -3.18 -3.95 -10.35
CA PRO A 35 -3.28 -2.83 -9.42
C PRO A 35 -1.91 -2.17 -9.20
N MET A 36 -1.89 -0.86 -9.06
CA MET A 36 -0.67 -0.11 -8.74
C MET A 36 -0.14 -0.52 -7.37
N LEU A 37 1.15 -0.88 -7.31
CA LEU A 37 1.83 -1.25 -6.07
C LEU A 37 2.03 -0.02 -5.19
N HIS A 38 1.66 -0.13 -3.93
CA HIS A 38 1.68 0.95 -2.95
C HIS A 38 1.74 0.42 -1.52
N ILE A 39 2.01 1.31 -0.57
CA ILE A 39 1.85 1.04 0.86
C ILE A 39 0.69 1.87 1.37
N THR A 40 -0.34 1.24 1.93
CA THR A 40 -1.47 1.95 2.55
C THR A 40 -1.07 2.49 3.91
N LEU A 41 -1.19 3.81 4.09
CA LEU A 41 -0.86 4.53 5.32
C LEU A 41 -2.08 4.73 6.22
N ALA A 42 -3.24 5.02 5.61
CA ALA A 42 -4.49 5.21 6.34
C ALA A 42 -5.70 4.87 5.45
N VAL A 43 -6.75 4.37 6.09
CA VAL A 43 -8.04 4.08 5.45
C VAL A 43 -9.11 4.90 6.13
N ILE A 44 -9.82 5.73 5.36
CA ILE A 44 -10.75 6.74 5.85
C ILE A 44 -12.15 6.46 5.29
N GLU A 45 -13.16 6.49 6.16
CA GLU A 45 -14.55 6.29 5.78
C GLU A 45 -15.24 7.65 5.51
N ASP A 46 -15.83 7.79 4.33
CA ASP A 46 -16.65 8.94 3.91
C ASP A 46 -16.08 10.31 4.32
N PRO A 47 -14.83 10.66 3.92
CA PRO A 47 -14.19 11.89 4.36
C PRO A 47 -14.81 13.14 3.74
N ASP A 48 -14.77 14.24 4.50
CA ASP A 48 -14.82 15.59 3.94
C ASP A 48 -13.52 15.84 3.16
N MET A 49 -13.63 15.99 1.85
CA MET A 49 -12.49 16.04 0.93
C MET A 49 -11.62 17.28 1.13
N ASP A 50 -12.21 18.45 1.32
CA ASP A 50 -11.46 19.70 1.48
C ASP A 50 -10.69 19.70 2.80
N LYS A 51 -11.36 19.30 3.87
CA LYS A 51 -10.76 19.16 5.19
C LYS A 51 -9.65 18.11 5.21
N LEU A 52 -9.87 16.97 4.57
CA LEU A 52 -8.84 15.92 4.45
C LEU A 52 -7.60 16.44 3.72
N ASN A 53 -7.80 17.13 2.60
CA ASN A 53 -6.71 17.70 1.82
C ASN A 53 -5.88 18.69 2.65
N GLU A 54 -6.51 19.51 3.46
CA GLU A 54 -5.85 20.46 4.37
C GLU A 54 -5.00 19.72 5.42
N VAL A 55 -5.59 18.72 6.10
CA VAL A 55 -4.89 17.92 7.12
C VAL A 55 -3.69 17.19 6.51
N ALA A 56 -3.89 16.53 5.35
CA ALA A 56 -2.83 15.81 4.66
C ALA A 56 -1.68 16.74 4.26
N LYS A 57 -1.97 17.88 3.63
CA LYS A 57 -0.95 18.89 3.27
C LYS A 57 -0.18 19.39 4.49
N ASN A 58 -0.87 19.71 5.57
CA ASN A 58 -0.23 20.20 6.79
C ASN A 58 0.69 19.17 7.43
N THR A 59 0.29 17.90 7.41
CA THR A 59 1.12 16.81 7.91
C THR A 59 2.34 16.57 7.02
N LEU A 60 2.13 16.52 5.71
CA LEU A 60 3.17 16.14 4.73
C LEU A 60 4.20 17.23 4.45
N LYS A 61 3.92 18.50 4.76
CA LYS A 61 4.84 19.62 4.47
C LYS A 61 6.23 19.50 5.09
N SER A 62 6.37 18.71 6.17
CA SER A 62 7.65 18.47 6.85
C SER A 62 8.38 17.21 6.34
N TYR A 63 7.74 16.44 5.45
CA TYR A 63 8.32 15.22 4.91
C TYR A 63 8.99 15.47 3.55
N LYS A 64 10.17 14.89 3.40
CA LYS A 64 10.89 14.78 2.12
C LYS A 64 10.79 13.35 1.62
N LYS A 65 11.30 13.07 0.42
CA LYS A 65 11.52 11.70 -0.06
C LYS A 65 12.27 10.89 0.99
N PHE A 66 11.86 9.66 1.20
CA PHE A 66 12.46 8.79 2.21
C PHE A 66 12.52 7.34 1.73
N GLU A 67 13.50 6.63 2.26
CA GLU A 67 13.64 5.20 2.01
C GLU A 67 12.74 4.39 2.94
N VAL A 68 12.25 3.29 2.41
CA VAL A 68 11.53 2.24 3.14
C VAL A 68 12.22 0.90 2.90
N HIS A 69 12.44 0.16 3.95
CA HIS A 69 13.02 -1.18 3.86
C HIS A 69 11.91 -2.22 3.74
N LEU A 70 11.90 -2.95 2.62
CA LEU A 70 11.04 -4.11 2.43
C LEU A 70 11.85 -5.37 2.64
N ASN A 71 11.49 -6.16 3.64
CA ASN A 71 12.24 -7.34 4.05
C ASN A 71 11.33 -8.56 4.20
N GLY A 72 11.40 -9.44 3.20
CA GLY A 72 10.63 -10.68 3.17
C GLY A 72 9.16 -10.50 2.83
N LEU A 73 8.41 -11.56 3.06
CA LEU A 73 7.00 -11.66 2.74
C LEU A 73 6.16 -11.73 4.01
N ILE A 74 4.91 -11.31 3.87
CA ILE A 74 3.87 -11.58 4.83
C ILE A 74 2.62 -12.02 4.06
N LYS A 75 1.92 -13.04 4.58
CA LYS A 75 0.65 -13.48 4.02
C LYS A 75 -0.47 -13.22 5.00
N PHE A 76 -1.63 -12.83 4.47
CA PHE A 76 -2.87 -12.80 5.22
C PHE A 76 -3.80 -13.88 4.66
N GLY A 77 -4.30 -14.76 5.54
CA GLY A 77 -5.19 -15.83 5.16
C GLY A 77 -6.62 -15.37 4.89
N GLU A 78 -7.59 -16.25 5.11
CA GLU A 78 -9.00 -15.91 4.95
C GLU A 78 -9.39 -14.65 5.74
N PRO A 79 -10.25 -13.80 5.18
CA PRO A 79 -10.92 -13.92 3.88
C PRO A 79 -10.09 -13.37 2.70
N TYR A 80 -8.90 -12.83 2.95
CA TYR A 80 -8.14 -12.04 1.96
C TYR A 80 -7.24 -12.88 1.06
N ARG A 81 -6.66 -13.97 1.56
CA ARG A 81 -5.64 -14.76 0.84
C ARG A 81 -4.68 -13.86 0.06
N SER A 82 -4.00 -12.94 0.76
CA SER A 82 -3.09 -11.99 0.12
C SER A 82 -1.64 -12.33 0.38
N VAL A 83 -0.81 -12.15 -0.65
CA VAL A 83 0.65 -12.27 -0.58
C VAL A 83 1.26 -10.89 -0.73
N ASN A 84 2.11 -10.51 0.21
CA ASN A 84 2.59 -9.14 0.34
C ASN A 84 4.08 -9.11 0.63
N LEU A 85 4.74 -8.02 0.19
CA LEU A 85 6.06 -7.64 0.69
C LEU A 85 5.88 -6.95 2.04
N LYS A 86 6.68 -7.35 3.01
CA LYS A 86 6.63 -6.82 4.36
C LYS A 86 7.45 -5.54 4.46
N VAL A 87 6.88 -4.49 5.02
CA VAL A 87 7.64 -3.31 5.47
C VAL A 87 8.35 -3.68 6.77
N ASP A 88 9.68 -3.49 6.80
CA ASP A 88 10.50 -3.79 7.98
C ASP A 88 10.05 -2.96 9.18
N GLU A 89 10.09 -3.58 10.37
CA GLU A 89 9.70 -2.95 11.62
C GLU A 89 10.59 -1.73 11.99
N GLU A 90 11.81 -1.71 11.47
CA GLU A 90 12.77 -0.62 11.67
C GLU A 90 12.62 0.54 10.67
N SER A 91 11.68 0.45 9.73
CA SER A 91 11.38 1.54 8.77
C SER A 91 10.70 2.73 9.45
N GLY A 92 11.48 3.49 10.23
CA GLY A 92 10.99 4.49 11.19
C GLY A 92 10.21 5.64 10.55
N VAL A 93 10.64 6.17 9.39
CA VAL A 93 10.01 7.35 8.76
C VAL A 93 8.59 7.05 8.30
N ILE A 94 8.37 5.93 7.61
CA ILE A 94 7.03 5.57 7.12
C ILE A 94 6.07 5.26 8.27
N LYS A 95 6.55 4.62 9.33
CA LYS A 95 5.76 4.35 10.54
C LYS A 95 5.38 5.64 11.27
N LYS A 96 6.33 6.55 11.40
CA LYS A 96 6.09 7.88 11.98
C LYS A 96 5.05 8.62 11.14
N LEU A 97 5.19 8.65 9.83
CA LEU A 97 4.24 9.31 8.93
C LEU A 97 2.83 8.71 9.06
N SER A 98 2.70 7.38 9.03
CA SER A 98 1.42 6.70 9.19
C SER A 98 0.75 7.06 10.53
N ARG A 99 1.52 7.12 11.62
CA ARG A 99 1.03 7.53 12.94
C ARG A 99 0.60 9.00 12.98
N GLU A 100 1.40 9.90 12.47
CA GLU A 100 1.06 11.34 12.44
C GLU A 100 -0.19 11.61 11.59
N LEU A 101 -0.33 10.95 10.43
CA LEU A 101 -1.55 11.04 9.62
C LEU A 101 -2.76 10.52 10.40
N TYR A 102 -2.64 9.37 11.03
CA TYR A 102 -3.71 8.79 11.85
C TYR A 102 -4.16 9.73 12.98
N GLU A 103 -3.21 10.22 13.77
CA GLU A 103 -3.49 11.09 14.92
C GLU A 103 -4.09 12.43 14.49
N ASN A 104 -3.56 13.06 13.44
CA ASN A 104 -4.07 14.32 12.92
C ASN A 104 -5.48 14.18 12.33
N LEU A 105 -5.73 13.13 11.56
CA LEU A 105 -7.05 12.84 11.01
C LEU A 105 -8.06 12.53 12.12
N LEU A 106 -7.67 11.72 13.12
CA LEU A 106 -8.54 11.37 14.24
C LEU A 106 -8.90 12.61 15.06
N LYS A 107 -7.95 13.50 15.32
CA LYS A 107 -8.16 14.77 16.03
C LYS A 107 -9.17 15.66 15.30
N GLU A 108 -9.18 15.63 13.99
CA GLU A 108 -10.10 16.37 13.15
C GLU A 108 -11.46 15.67 12.94
N GLY A 109 -11.68 14.55 13.62
CA GLY A 109 -12.98 13.85 13.65
C GLY A 109 -13.22 12.90 12.47
N PHE A 110 -12.18 12.52 11.70
CA PHE A 110 -12.33 11.53 10.65
C PHE A 110 -12.53 10.13 11.22
N LYS A 111 -13.32 9.32 10.52
CA LYS A 111 -13.48 7.89 10.83
C LYS A 111 -12.39 7.09 10.13
N LEU A 112 -11.56 6.42 10.90
CA LEU A 112 -10.45 5.63 10.43
C LEU A 112 -10.68 4.15 10.74
N THR A 113 -10.39 3.28 9.77
CA THR A 113 -10.50 1.83 9.92
C THR A 113 -9.13 1.15 10.08
N SER A 114 -8.03 1.91 9.89
CA SER A 114 -6.65 1.46 10.08
C SER A 114 -6.07 2.07 11.36
N ASN A 115 -5.59 1.23 12.27
CA ASN A 115 -4.90 1.69 13.47
C ASN A 115 -3.40 1.36 13.33
N PRO A 116 -2.48 2.34 13.39
CA PRO A 116 -1.04 2.11 13.23
C PRO A 116 -0.44 1.12 14.23
N ASP A 117 -1.05 0.93 15.38
CA ASP A 117 -0.57 -0.01 16.40
C ASP A 117 -0.86 -1.48 16.04
N THR A 118 -1.85 -1.72 15.20
CA THR A 118 -2.28 -3.06 14.79
C THR A 118 -2.19 -3.29 13.28
N TRP A 119 -1.97 -2.23 12.51
CA TRP A 119 -1.87 -2.30 11.05
C TRP A 119 -0.45 -2.61 10.61
N GLN A 120 -0.25 -3.79 10.02
CA GLN A 120 1.02 -4.16 9.43
C GLN A 120 1.18 -3.49 8.07
N LEU A 121 2.13 -2.55 7.93
CA LEU A 121 2.45 -1.93 6.65
C LEU A 121 3.04 -2.97 5.69
N HIS A 122 2.55 -2.95 4.44
CA HIS A 122 2.94 -3.91 3.42
C HIS A 122 2.67 -3.39 2.01
N VAL A 123 3.27 -4.04 1.02
CA VAL A 123 2.92 -3.89 -0.40
C VAL A 123 2.18 -5.14 -0.85
N SER A 124 0.94 -5.02 -1.25
CA SER A 124 0.16 -6.16 -1.71
C SER A 124 0.56 -6.55 -3.14
N LEU A 125 1.11 -7.74 -3.32
CA LEU A 125 1.46 -8.30 -4.63
C LEU A 125 0.27 -8.99 -5.28
N ALA A 126 -0.55 -9.66 -4.48
CA ALA A 126 -1.80 -10.28 -4.91
C ALA A 126 -2.79 -10.34 -3.75
N ASN A 127 -4.03 -9.99 -4.04
CA ASN A 127 -5.17 -10.07 -3.13
C ASN A 127 -6.48 -10.19 -3.95
N PRO A 128 -7.64 -10.44 -3.31
CA PRO A 128 -8.90 -10.58 -4.03
C PRO A 128 -9.45 -9.27 -4.61
N TYR A 129 -8.97 -8.11 -4.15
CA TYR A 129 -9.44 -6.82 -4.65
C TYR A 129 -9.02 -6.60 -6.09
N PHE A 130 -10.00 -6.29 -6.96
CA PHE A 130 -9.82 -6.10 -8.40
C PHE A 130 -9.37 -7.35 -9.18
N ALA A 131 -9.28 -8.49 -8.52
CA ALA A 131 -8.98 -9.76 -9.18
C ALA A 131 -10.16 -10.23 -10.04
N GLN A 132 -9.88 -10.85 -11.18
CA GLN A 132 -10.89 -11.43 -12.06
C GLN A 132 -11.55 -12.67 -11.46
N ARG A 133 -10.84 -13.33 -10.55
CA ARG A 133 -11.29 -14.54 -9.87
C ARG A 133 -10.73 -14.63 -8.47
N VAL A 134 -11.37 -15.42 -7.65
CA VAL A 134 -10.83 -15.85 -6.35
C VAL A 134 -9.90 -17.04 -6.59
N TRP A 135 -8.68 -16.97 -6.11
CA TRP A 135 -7.77 -18.12 -6.14
C TRP A 135 -7.96 -19.07 -4.95
N GLY A 136 -7.60 -20.34 -5.18
CA GLY A 136 -7.71 -21.38 -4.15
C GLY A 136 -6.61 -21.29 -3.10
N GLU A 137 -6.79 -22.02 -2.01
CA GLU A 137 -5.80 -22.13 -0.93
C GLU A 137 -4.46 -22.67 -1.45
N ASP A 138 -4.49 -23.72 -2.27
CA ASP A 138 -3.28 -24.34 -2.83
C ASP A 138 -2.51 -23.40 -3.73
N GLU A 139 -3.19 -22.58 -4.53
CA GLU A 139 -2.59 -21.57 -5.39
C GLU A 139 -1.93 -20.47 -4.56
N PHE A 140 -2.62 -20.00 -3.53
CA PHE A 140 -2.14 -18.99 -2.60
C PHE A 140 -0.89 -19.45 -1.85
N GLU A 141 -0.88 -20.64 -1.28
CA GLU A 141 0.27 -21.22 -0.60
C GLU A 141 1.45 -21.47 -1.54
N SER A 142 1.17 -21.94 -2.76
CA SER A 142 2.20 -22.13 -3.80
C SER A 142 2.84 -20.80 -4.21
N ALA A 143 2.06 -19.75 -4.42
CA ALA A 143 2.55 -18.41 -4.75
C ALA A 143 3.45 -17.85 -3.65
N TYR A 144 3.02 -17.97 -2.40
CA TYR A 144 3.80 -17.54 -1.25
C TYR A 144 5.15 -18.27 -1.18
N THR A 145 5.15 -19.60 -1.30
CA THR A 145 6.36 -20.42 -1.28
C THR A 145 7.35 -20.04 -2.38
N LYS A 146 6.88 -19.86 -3.60
CA LYS A 146 7.71 -19.45 -4.73
C LYS A 146 8.37 -18.10 -4.52
N LEU A 147 7.63 -17.13 -3.99
CA LEU A 147 8.16 -15.79 -3.74
C LEU A 147 9.18 -15.77 -2.60
N GLN A 148 9.11 -16.68 -1.64
CA GLN A 148 10.10 -16.79 -0.58
C GLN A 148 11.52 -17.05 -1.12
N ASP A 149 11.64 -17.77 -2.24
CA ASP A 149 12.93 -18.08 -2.86
C ASP A 149 13.67 -16.84 -3.38
N TYR A 150 12.95 -15.73 -3.63
CA TYR A 150 13.59 -14.48 -4.02
C TYR A 150 14.38 -13.81 -2.90
N ASN A 151 14.16 -14.19 -1.64
CA ASN A 151 14.81 -13.57 -0.46
C ASN A 151 14.81 -12.04 -0.55
N PHE A 152 13.63 -11.45 -0.78
CA PHE A 152 13.50 -10.03 -1.04
C PHE A 152 13.95 -9.21 0.18
N ASP A 153 14.95 -8.38 -0.01
CA ASP A 153 15.54 -7.52 1.01
C ASP A 153 16.11 -6.28 0.30
N ARG A 154 15.35 -5.18 0.28
CA ARG A 154 15.70 -3.95 -0.45
C ARG A 154 15.22 -2.71 0.27
N GLU A 155 16.04 -1.67 0.20
CA GLU A 155 15.63 -0.30 0.46
C GLU A 155 15.11 0.32 -0.83
N LEU A 156 13.93 0.94 -0.76
CA LEU A 156 13.21 1.53 -1.87
C LEU A 156 12.76 2.94 -1.51
N LEU A 157 12.78 3.83 -2.49
CA LEU A 157 12.48 5.24 -2.31
C LEU A 157 10.98 5.52 -2.47
N ILE A 158 10.39 6.17 -1.48
CA ILE A 158 9.05 6.79 -1.54
C ILE A 158 9.23 8.25 -1.95
N ASP A 159 8.55 8.67 -3.01
CA ASP A 159 8.64 10.03 -3.53
C ASP A 159 7.29 10.75 -3.64
N GLU A 160 6.19 10.07 -3.36
CA GLU A 160 4.86 10.65 -3.45
C GLU A 160 3.89 10.00 -2.47
N ILE A 161 2.96 10.80 -1.93
CA ILE A 161 1.78 10.32 -1.21
C ILE A 161 0.56 10.71 -2.04
N GLN A 162 -0.39 9.79 -2.17
CA GLN A 162 -1.64 10.06 -2.87
C GLN A 162 -2.85 9.69 -2.02
N PHE A 163 -3.97 10.32 -2.32
CA PHE A 163 -5.28 9.99 -1.78
C PHE A 163 -6.16 9.40 -2.88
N TRP A 164 -6.65 8.18 -2.66
CA TRP A 164 -7.32 7.37 -3.67
C TRP A 164 -8.76 7.03 -3.36
N ARG A 165 -9.57 6.96 -4.42
CA ARG A 165 -10.83 6.22 -4.43
C ARG A 165 -10.56 4.72 -4.53
N PRO A 166 -11.50 3.86 -4.07
CA PRO A 166 -11.38 2.40 -4.13
C PRO A 166 -11.71 1.83 -5.54
N ILE A 167 -11.01 2.29 -6.56
CA ILE A 167 -11.16 1.85 -7.95
C ILE A 167 -9.79 1.53 -8.56
N ASN A 168 -9.76 0.57 -9.49
CA ASN A 168 -8.54 0.18 -10.21
C ASN A 168 -8.50 0.83 -11.61
N ASP A 169 -8.45 2.15 -11.64
CA ASP A 169 -8.32 2.95 -12.85
C ASP A 169 -7.42 4.14 -12.52
N GLU A 170 -6.18 4.09 -12.98
CA GLU A 170 -5.16 5.10 -12.69
C GLU A 170 -5.58 6.53 -13.06
N ASN A 171 -6.44 6.69 -14.06
CA ASN A 171 -6.92 8.01 -14.48
C ASN A 171 -8.03 8.56 -13.58
N LYS A 172 -8.65 7.73 -12.75
CA LYS A 172 -9.82 8.11 -11.94
C LYS A 172 -9.66 7.88 -10.45
N MET A 173 -8.71 7.02 -10.04
CA MET A 173 -8.54 6.69 -8.62
C MET A 173 -7.96 7.83 -7.81
N VAL A 174 -7.06 8.62 -8.38
CA VAL A 174 -6.35 9.70 -7.68
C VAL A 174 -7.30 10.88 -7.45
N VAL A 175 -7.49 11.26 -6.19
CA VAL A 175 -8.23 12.45 -5.77
C VAL A 175 -7.27 13.61 -5.50
N PHE A 176 -6.20 13.33 -4.73
CA PHE A 176 -5.13 14.28 -4.43
C PHE A 176 -3.77 13.62 -4.55
N SER A 177 -2.78 14.43 -4.91
CA SER A 177 -1.39 14.03 -5.06
C SER A 177 -0.48 14.99 -4.29
N TYR A 178 0.46 14.45 -3.54
CA TYR A 178 1.39 15.16 -2.67
C TYR A 178 2.83 14.70 -2.97
N PRO A 179 3.50 15.28 -3.99
CA PRO A 179 4.89 14.97 -4.27
C PRO A 179 5.79 15.35 -3.10
N LEU A 180 6.73 14.47 -2.75
CA LEU A 180 7.76 14.72 -1.74
C LEU A 180 9.02 15.26 -2.42
N HIS A 181 9.70 16.23 -1.81
CA HIS A 181 10.85 16.91 -2.41
C HIS A 181 12.16 16.71 -1.64
#